data_59bc21d03a6bc391322bdf4d690bdd4d
#
_entry.id   59bc21d03a6bc391322bdf4d690bdd4d
#
_cell.length_a   1.000
_cell.length_b   1.000
_cell.length_c   1.000
_cell.angle_alpha   90.00
_cell.angle_beta   90.00
_cell.angle_gamma   90.00
#
_symmetry.space_group_name_H-M   'P 1'
#
loop_
_entity.id
_entity.type
_entity.pdbx_description
1 polymer ?
#
loop_
_entity_poly.entity_id
_entity_poly.type
_entity_poly.pdbx_seq_one_letter_code
_entity_poly.pdbx_strand_id
1 'polypeptide(L)'
;MSNITLGIIGGGQLGSMLAIAAKKLGIKIIIFCDDLEAPAQNFCDEFIGAKYDDKEKINEFVNKVDIVTYEFENIPYETLNDINKLKPVLPKPSVNRLIQHRLAEKDFVNKLNIRTTRYVSVENQSDIDVLEDFLPGIIKTTTLGYDGKGQYPVSSAEELKNLKLDLSRGYILEKLVKLKKEIS
;
A
#
# COMPACT_ATOMS: atom_id res chain seq x y z
N MET A 1 23.46 -19.53 -14.35
CA MET A 1 22.42 -18.50 -14.48
C MET A 1 21.15 -19.09 -13.88
N SER A 2 20.45 -18.37 -13.03
CA SER A 2 19.21 -18.88 -12.44
C SER A 2 18.14 -18.91 -13.55
N ASN A 3 17.47 -20.05 -13.72
CA ASN A 3 16.35 -20.17 -14.67
C ASN A 3 15.04 -19.61 -14.07
N ILE A 4 15.13 -18.77 -13.05
CA ILE A 4 13.97 -18.23 -12.34
C ILE A 4 13.46 -17.00 -13.07
N THR A 5 12.14 -16.94 -13.28
CA THR A 5 11.43 -15.77 -13.77
C THR A 5 10.66 -15.13 -12.61
N LEU A 6 11.00 -13.89 -12.29
CA LEU A 6 10.30 -13.10 -11.27
C LEU A 6 9.18 -12.30 -11.92
N GLY A 7 7.97 -12.48 -11.43
CA GLY A 7 6.85 -11.61 -11.72
C GLY A 7 6.79 -10.42 -10.75
N ILE A 8 6.62 -9.22 -11.28
CA ILE A 8 6.42 -8.01 -10.46
C ILE A 8 5.04 -7.43 -10.79
N ILE A 9 4.20 -7.26 -9.78
CA ILE A 9 2.91 -6.59 -9.92
C ILE A 9 3.06 -5.13 -9.48
N GLY A 10 2.70 -4.21 -10.39
CA GLY A 10 3.02 -2.79 -10.28
C GLY A 10 4.21 -2.43 -11.16
N GLY A 11 4.15 -1.23 -11.74
CA GLY A 11 5.11 -0.80 -12.76
C GLY A 11 5.67 0.61 -12.53
N GLY A 12 5.55 1.13 -11.32
CA GLY A 12 6.03 2.46 -10.94
C GLY A 12 7.55 2.56 -10.83
N GLN A 13 8.01 3.58 -10.15
CA GLN A 13 9.45 3.83 -9.95
C GLN A 13 10.13 2.68 -9.19
N LEU A 14 9.50 2.17 -8.13
CA LEU A 14 10.04 1.06 -7.35
C LEU A 14 10.08 -0.23 -8.17
N GLY A 15 9.05 -0.50 -8.99
CA GLY A 15 9.04 -1.61 -9.95
C GLY A 15 10.20 -1.53 -10.93
N SER A 16 10.51 -0.34 -11.44
CA SER A 16 11.67 -0.11 -12.30
C SER A 16 12.99 -0.42 -11.60
N MET A 17 13.16 0.08 -10.37
CA MET A 17 14.37 -0.15 -9.58
C MET A 17 14.55 -1.63 -9.24
N LEU A 18 13.47 -2.32 -8.89
CA LEU A 18 13.47 -3.75 -8.60
C LEU A 18 13.83 -4.57 -9.85
N ALA A 19 13.23 -4.25 -11.01
CA ALA A 19 13.54 -4.89 -12.27
C ALA A 19 15.01 -4.74 -12.66
N ILE A 20 15.58 -3.52 -12.54
CA ILE A 20 16.99 -3.26 -12.81
C ILE A 20 17.89 -4.09 -11.88
N ALA A 21 17.57 -4.13 -10.59
CA ALA A 21 18.35 -4.88 -9.61
C ALA A 21 18.32 -6.40 -9.89
N ALA A 22 17.14 -6.95 -10.18
CA ALA A 22 16.98 -8.36 -10.48
C ALA A 22 17.69 -8.78 -11.79
N LYS A 23 17.66 -7.93 -12.83
CA LYS A 23 18.41 -8.16 -14.08
C LYS A 23 19.92 -8.23 -13.88
N LYS A 24 20.47 -7.42 -12.97
CA LYS A 24 21.90 -7.51 -12.60
C LYS A 24 22.27 -8.88 -12.00
N LEU A 25 21.29 -9.58 -11.43
CA LEU A 25 21.45 -10.94 -10.89
C LEU A 25 21.16 -12.03 -11.94
N GLY A 26 20.89 -11.66 -13.18
CA GLY A 26 20.55 -12.59 -14.27
C GLY A 26 19.15 -13.21 -14.12
N ILE A 27 18.24 -12.56 -13.42
CA ILE A 27 16.85 -12.99 -13.25
C ILE A 27 15.98 -12.39 -14.34
N LYS A 28 15.19 -13.23 -15.02
CA LYS A 28 14.19 -12.78 -15.99
C LYS A 28 13.02 -12.11 -15.28
N ILE A 29 12.54 -10.98 -15.84
CA ILE A 29 11.49 -10.15 -15.24
C ILE A 29 10.29 -10.03 -16.14
N ILE A 30 9.11 -10.33 -15.59
CA ILE A 30 7.82 -10.04 -16.22
C ILE A 30 7.05 -9.10 -15.31
N ILE A 31 6.57 -7.99 -15.85
CA ILE A 31 5.78 -7.00 -15.11
C ILE A 31 4.31 -7.09 -15.51
N PHE A 32 3.43 -7.09 -14.52
CA PHE A 32 1.99 -6.97 -14.68
C PHE A 32 1.53 -5.65 -14.04
N CYS A 33 0.92 -4.75 -14.82
CA CYS A 33 0.52 -3.43 -14.35
C CYS A 33 -0.73 -2.94 -15.08
N ASP A 34 -1.59 -2.20 -14.38
CA ASP A 34 -2.79 -1.57 -14.96
C ASP A 34 -2.50 -0.22 -15.65
N ASP A 35 -1.34 0.37 -15.40
CA ASP A 35 -0.85 1.54 -16.13
C ASP A 35 -0.04 1.11 -17.35
N LEU A 36 -0.59 1.35 -18.54
CA LEU A 36 0.05 0.98 -19.81
C LEU A 36 1.30 1.81 -20.15
N GLU A 37 1.48 2.94 -19.46
CA GLU A 37 2.65 3.82 -19.61
C GLU A 37 3.61 3.72 -18.42
N ALA A 38 3.45 2.69 -17.60
CA ALA A 38 4.27 2.48 -16.41
C ALA A 38 5.78 2.46 -16.74
N PRO A 39 6.62 3.23 -16.02
CA PRO A 39 8.04 3.37 -16.34
C PRO A 39 8.82 2.06 -16.30
N ALA A 40 8.40 1.09 -15.50
CA ALA A 40 9.06 -0.20 -15.36
C ALA A 40 8.98 -1.08 -16.63
N GLN A 41 8.08 -0.78 -17.55
CA GLN A 41 7.99 -1.48 -18.86
C GLN A 41 9.31 -1.39 -19.64
N ASN A 42 10.11 -0.34 -19.47
CA ASN A 42 11.39 -0.18 -20.14
C ASN A 42 12.52 -1.05 -19.56
N PHE A 43 12.28 -1.71 -18.44
CA PHE A 43 13.30 -2.45 -17.68
C PHE A 43 12.98 -3.93 -17.51
N CYS A 44 11.84 -4.40 -17.98
CA CYS A 44 11.46 -5.82 -17.94
C CYS A 44 11.81 -6.56 -19.23
N ASP A 45 11.68 -7.88 -19.21
CA ASP A 45 11.82 -8.74 -20.40
C ASP A 45 10.48 -8.89 -21.10
N GLU A 46 9.38 -8.80 -20.35
CA GLU A 46 8.02 -8.79 -20.86
C GLU A 46 7.13 -7.92 -19.97
N PHE A 47 6.22 -7.17 -20.60
CA PHE A 47 5.23 -6.34 -19.92
C PHE A 47 3.82 -6.79 -20.30
N ILE A 48 2.99 -7.04 -19.29
CA ILE A 48 1.58 -7.38 -19.45
C ILE A 48 0.76 -6.26 -18.85
N GLY A 49 0.21 -5.39 -19.72
CA GLY A 49 -0.62 -4.28 -19.34
C GLY A 49 -2.09 -4.69 -19.30
N ALA A 50 -2.68 -4.74 -18.09
CA ALA A 50 -4.09 -5.06 -17.90
C ALA A 50 -4.57 -4.67 -16.50
N LYS A 51 -5.88 -4.55 -16.32
CA LYS A 51 -6.48 -4.32 -15.00
C LYS A 51 -6.16 -5.48 -14.05
N TYR A 52 -6.03 -5.16 -12.76
CA TYR A 52 -5.72 -6.17 -11.74
C TYR A 52 -6.82 -7.20 -11.47
N ASP A 53 -7.99 -7.06 -12.09
CA ASP A 53 -9.11 -8.02 -12.03
C ASP A 53 -9.30 -8.82 -13.34
N ASP A 54 -8.46 -8.59 -14.35
CA ASP A 54 -8.47 -9.33 -15.62
C ASP A 54 -7.91 -10.75 -15.44
N LYS A 55 -8.81 -11.70 -15.24
CA LYS A 55 -8.46 -13.10 -14.95
C LYS A 55 -7.69 -13.79 -16.09
N GLU A 56 -7.97 -13.43 -17.33
CA GLU A 56 -7.26 -14.01 -18.47
C GLU A 56 -5.81 -13.55 -18.48
N LYS A 57 -5.57 -12.26 -18.30
CA LYS A 57 -4.23 -11.67 -18.25
C LYS A 57 -3.46 -12.09 -17.00
N ILE A 58 -4.14 -12.26 -15.87
CA ILE A 58 -3.56 -12.83 -14.65
C ILE A 58 -3.07 -14.26 -14.91
N ASN A 59 -3.89 -15.09 -15.56
CA ASN A 59 -3.49 -16.46 -15.91
C ASN A 59 -2.32 -16.47 -16.90
N GLU A 60 -2.32 -15.59 -17.91
CA GLU A 60 -1.18 -15.42 -18.81
C GLU A 60 0.11 -15.10 -18.04
N PHE A 61 0.05 -14.13 -17.12
CA PHE A 61 1.17 -13.73 -16.28
C PHE A 61 1.68 -14.88 -15.40
N VAL A 62 0.78 -15.53 -14.66
CA VAL A 62 1.12 -16.62 -13.72
C VAL A 62 1.79 -17.80 -14.43
N ASN A 63 1.39 -18.13 -15.67
CA ASN A 63 1.99 -19.22 -16.43
C ASN A 63 3.43 -18.93 -16.87
N LYS A 64 3.86 -17.69 -16.85
CA LYS A 64 5.18 -17.25 -17.32
C LYS A 64 6.19 -17.00 -16.20
N VAL A 65 5.76 -17.02 -14.94
CA VAL A 65 6.58 -16.68 -13.78
C VAL A 65 6.72 -17.85 -12.81
N ASP A 66 7.77 -17.86 -12.02
CA ASP A 66 8.02 -18.86 -10.98
C ASP A 66 7.65 -18.36 -9.58
N ILE A 67 7.87 -17.08 -9.34
CA ILE A 67 7.61 -16.39 -8.07
C ILE A 67 7.12 -14.97 -8.38
N VAL A 68 6.28 -14.44 -7.53
CA VAL A 68 5.68 -13.10 -7.69
C VAL A 68 6.01 -12.22 -6.50
N THR A 69 6.31 -10.97 -6.78
CA THR A 69 6.34 -9.88 -5.80
C THR A 69 5.48 -8.72 -6.30
N TYR A 70 5.27 -7.74 -5.45
CA TYR A 70 4.53 -6.54 -5.80
C TYR A 70 5.21 -5.31 -5.17
N GLU A 71 5.07 -4.16 -5.81
CA GLU A 71 5.64 -2.89 -5.33
C GLU A 71 4.56 -1.84 -5.01
N PHE A 72 3.33 -2.07 -5.45
CA PHE A 72 2.22 -1.16 -5.25
C PHE A 72 1.27 -1.73 -4.18
N GLU A 73 1.04 -0.96 -3.12
CA GLU A 73 0.25 -1.39 -1.97
C GLU A 73 -1.24 -1.56 -2.27
N ASN A 74 -1.79 -0.80 -3.23
CA ASN A 74 -3.23 -0.80 -3.52
C ASN A 74 -3.67 -1.86 -4.54
N ILE A 75 -2.87 -2.91 -4.76
CA ILE A 75 -3.30 -4.06 -5.54
C ILE A 75 -4.40 -4.79 -4.79
N PRO A 76 -5.53 -5.15 -5.45
CA PRO A 76 -6.61 -5.86 -4.79
C PRO A 76 -6.12 -7.14 -4.11
N TYR A 77 -6.51 -7.35 -2.86
CA TYR A 77 -6.12 -8.53 -2.09
C TYR A 77 -6.50 -9.83 -2.81
N GLU A 78 -7.70 -9.88 -3.40
CA GLU A 78 -8.21 -11.05 -4.11
C GLU A 78 -7.30 -11.44 -5.27
N THR A 79 -6.79 -10.47 -6.01
CA THR A 79 -5.82 -10.69 -7.10
C THR A 79 -4.55 -11.37 -6.60
N LEU A 80 -3.92 -10.79 -5.56
CA LEU A 80 -2.72 -11.38 -4.96
C LEU A 80 -2.99 -12.77 -4.38
N ASN A 81 -4.15 -12.94 -3.73
CA ASN A 81 -4.53 -14.20 -3.12
C ASN A 81 -4.80 -15.30 -4.16
N ASP A 82 -5.43 -14.96 -5.28
CA ASP A 82 -5.65 -15.91 -6.38
C ASP A 82 -4.34 -16.30 -7.06
N ILE A 83 -3.45 -15.35 -7.30
CA ILE A 83 -2.09 -15.64 -7.79
C ILE A 83 -1.35 -16.55 -6.81
N ASN A 84 -1.45 -16.28 -5.51
CA ASN A 84 -0.73 -17.07 -4.48
C ASN A 84 -1.19 -18.52 -4.35
N LYS A 85 -2.36 -18.86 -4.86
CA LYS A 85 -2.82 -20.27 -4.98
C LYS A 85 -2.07 -21.05 -6.06
N LEU A 86 -1.51 -20.34 -7.03
CA LEU A 86 -0.87 -20.90 -8.22
C LEU A 86 0.65 -20.75 -8.19
N LYS A 87 1.15 -19.63 -7.72
CA LYS A 87 2.57 -19.28 -7.61
C LYS A 87 2.85 -18.55 -6.29
N PRO A 88 4.00 -18.76 -5.66
CA PRO A 88 4.35 -18.04 -4.42
C PRO A 88 4.33 -16.52 -4.64
N VAL A 89 3.61 -15.80 -3.78
CA VAL A 89 3.60 -14.33 -3.72
C VAL A 89 4.31 -13.90 -2.45
N LEU A 90 5.34 -13.07 -2.59
CA LEU A 90 6.13 -12.55 -1.47
C LEU A 90 6.27 -11.02 -1.56
N PRO A 91 5.94 -10.30 -0.46
CA PRO A 91 5.34 -10.77 0.80
C PRO A 91 3.98 -11.45 0.58
N LYS A 92 3.54 -12.27 1.56
CA LYS A 92 2.23 -12.96 1.45
C LYS A 92 1.09 -11.96 1.27
N PRO A 93 0.03 -12.30 0.52
CA PRO A 93 -1.13 -11.40 0.31
C PRO A 93 -1.76 -10.88 1.61
N SER A 94 -1.72 -11.67 2.69
CA SER A 94 -2.20 -11.25 4.01
C SER A 94 -1.45 -10.05 4.59
N VAL A 95 -0.17 -9.90 4.24
CA VAL A 95 0.63 -8.71 4.62
C VAL A 95 0.08 -7.48 3.90
N ASN A 96 -0.13 -7.59 2.58
CA ASN A 96 -0.69 -6.49 1.79
C ASN A 96 -2.07 -6.06 2.31
N ARG A 97 -2.95 -7.02 2.57
CA ARG A 97 -4.28 -6.75 3.15
C ARG A 97 -4.21 -5.99 4.48
N LEU A 98 -3.23 -6.35 5.32
CA LEU A 98 -3.02 -5.69 6.61
C LEU A 98 -2.60 -4.23 6.44
N ILE A 99 -1.59 -3.97 5.59
CA ILE A 99 -1.03 -2.62 5.41
C ILE A 99 -1.94 -1.69 4.60
N GLN A 100 -2.88 -2.24 3.82
CA GLN A 100 -3.88 -1.44 3.10
C GLN A 100 -4.85 -0.70 4.03
N HIS A 101 -4.95 -1.10 5.30
CA HIS A 101 -5.86 -0.49 6.25
C HIS A 101 -5.08 0.06 7.46
N ARG A 102 -4.89 1.37 7.50
CA ARG A 102 -4.05 2.09 8.48
C ARG A 102 -4.34 1.77 9.94
N LEU A 103 -5.62 1.63 10.31
CA LEU A 103 -6.00 1.23 11.67
C LEU A 103 -5.54 -0.19 11.99
N ALA A 104 -5.81 -1.14 11.09
CA ALA A 104 -5.41 -2.53 11.27
C ALA A 104 -3.88 -2.69 11.35
N GLU A 105 -3.14 -1.95 10.51
CA GLU A 105 -1.68 -1.91 10.53
C GLU A 105 -1.15 -1.41 11.88
N LYS A 106 -1.68 -0.28 12.38
CA LYS A 106 -1.26 0.27 13.69
C LYS A 106 -1.61 -0.65 14.86
N ASP A 107 -2.80 -1.24 14.84
CA ASP A 107 -3.22 -2.22 15.85
C ASP A 107 -2.30 -3.43 15.85
N PHE A 108 -1.92 -3.92 14.68
CA PHE A 108 -0.98 -5.03 14.54
C PHE A 108 0.40 -4.68 15.11
N VAL A 109 0.95 -3.53 14.72
CA VAL A 109 2.26 -3.06 15.19
C VAL A 109 2.27 -2.90 16.72
N ASN A 110 1.20 -2.31 17.30
CA ASN A 110 1.09 -2.13 18.74
C ASN A 110 0.92 -3.47 19.50
N LYS A 111 0.22 -4.45 18.92
CA LYS A 111 0.15 -5.82 19.49
C LYS A 111 1.51 -6.51 19.59
N LEU A 112 2.46 -6.11 18.76
CA LEU A 112 3.85 -6.56 18.83
C LEU A 112 4.70 -5.76 19.84
N ASN A 113 4.09 -4.90 20.67
CA ASN A 113 4.74 -3.99 21.60
C ASN A 113 5.67 -2.96 20.91
N ILE A 114 5.45 -2.68 19.64
CA ILE A 114 6.14 -1.62 18.91
C ILE A 114 5.29 -0.34 19.02
N ARG A 115 5.85 0.71 19.59
CA ARG A 115 5.12 1.96 19.82
C ARG A 115 4.93 2.73 18.53
N THR A 116 3.70 3.16 18.28
CA THR A 116 3.36 4.16 17.27
C THR A 116 2.91 5.46 17.94
N THR A 117 2.67 6.53 17.16
CA THR A 117 1.96 7.69 17.72
C THR A 117 0.58 7.26 18.23
N ARG A 118 0.08 7.94 19.26
CA ARG A 118 -1.30 7.70 19.76
C ARG A 118 -2.29 7.98 18.63
N TYR A 119 -3.30 7.14 18.51
CA TYR A 119 -4.33 7.26 17.48
C TYR A 119 -5.68 6.79 18.02
N VAL A 120 -6.72 7.20 17.34
CA VAL A 120 -8.09 6.77 17.61
C VAL A 120 -8.87 6.68 16.29
N SER A 121 -9.79 5.73 16.18
CA SER A 121 -10.72 5.62 15.04
C SER A 121 -11.71 6.77 15.06
N VAL A 122 -12.07 7.26 13.88
CA VAL A 122 -13.13 8.27 13.67
C VAL A 122 -14.10 7.67 12.67
N GLU A 123 -15.24 7.20 13.18
CA GLU A 123 -16.25 6.51 12.38
C GLU A 123 -17.49 7.36 12.15
N ASN A 124 -17.75 8.30 13.07
CA ASN A 124 -18.92 9.17 13.02
C ASN A 124 -18.61 10.57 13.60
N GLN A 125 -19.54 11.51 13.41
CA GLN A 125 -19.35 12.89 13.83
C GLN A 125 -19.23 13.05 15.36
N SER A 126 -19.92 12.21 16.14
CA SER A 126 -19.84 12.27 17.61
C SER A 126 -18.46 11.85 18.15
N ASP A 127 -17.70 11.06 17.41
CA ASP A 127 -16.34 10.71 17.80
C ASP A 127 -15.46 11.96 17.81
N ILE A 128 -15.70 12.89 16.88
CA ILE A 128 -14.93 14.13 16.73
C ILE A 128 -15.04 15.01 17.97
N ASP A 129 -16.20 15.02 18.65
CA ASP A 129 -16.47 15.93 19.77
C ASP A 129 -15.64 15.61 21.03
N VAL A 130 -15.05 14.42 21.13
CA VAL A 130 -14.29 13.95 22.30
C VAL A 130 -12.78 13.81 22.07
N LEU A 131 -12.26 14.27 20.93
CA LEU A 131 -10.88 14.02 20.51
C LEU A 131 -9.88 15.13 20.87
N GLU A 132 -10.23 16.06 21.75
CA GLU A 132 -9.35 17.20 22.11
C GLU A 132 -7.98 16.77 22.64
N ASP A 133 -7.89 15.65 23.36
CA ASP A 133 -6.62 15.09 23.87
C ASP A 133 -5.63 14.68 22.77
N PHE A 134 -6.11 14.51 21.54
CA PHE A 134 -5.28 14.14 20.39
C PHE A 134 -4.78 15.37 19.61
N LEU A 135 -5.16 16.58 20.01
CA LEU A 135 -4.74 17.79 19.34
C LEU A 135 -3.40 18.33 19.92
N PRO A 136 -2.58 18.99 19.12
CA PRO A 136 -2.64 18.98 17.66
C PRO A 136 -2.45 17.59 17.09
N GLY A 137 -3.12 17.29 15.97
CA GLY A 137 -3.15 15.97 15.36
C GLY A 137 -3.24 16.01 13.85
N ILE A 138 -3.28 14.82 13.25
CA ILE A 138 -3.48 14.64 11.82
C ILE A 138 -4.60 13.62 11.62
N ILE A 139 -5.69 14.02 10.98
CA ILE A 139 -6.71 13.09 10.49
C ILE A 139 -6.19 12.45 9.21
N LYS A 140 -6.34 11.14 9.10
CA LYS A 140 -5.93 10.38 7.91
C LYS A 140 -7.03 9.40 7.53
N THR A 141 -7.25 9.23 6.21
CA THR A 141 -8.10 8.13 5.73
C THR A 141 -7.52 6.79 6.15
N THR A 142 -8.37 5.82 6.46
CA THR A 142 -7.93 4.47 6.82
C THR A 142 -7.40 3.67 5.63
N THR A 143 -7.84 4.02 4.41
CA THR A 143 -7.45 3.36 3.16
C THR A 143 -7.11 4.39 2.07
N LEU A 144 -6.39 3.98 1.04
CA LEU A 144 -6.08 4.77 -0.16
C LEU A 144 -5.38 6.12 0.12
N GLY A 145 -4.70 6.25 1.24
CA GLY A 145 -3.90 7.44 1.58
C GLY A 145 -2.43 7.23 1.26
N TYR A 146 -1.89 7.95 0.27
CA TYR A 146 -0.48 7.92 -0.13
C TYR A 146 0.01 9.34 -0.46
N ASP A 147 1.29 9.57 -0.38
CA ASP A 147 1.94 10.85 -0.74
C ASP A 147 1.24 12.10 -0.16
N GLY A 148 0.81 12.02 1.12
CA GLY A 148 0.10 13.11 1.79
C GLY A 148 -1.38 13.26 1.43
N LYS A 149 -1.90 12.48 0.48
CA LYS A 149 -3.34 12.48 0.14
C LYS A 149 -4.15 11.85 1.27
N GLY A 150 -5.33 12.40 1.52
CA GLY A 150 -6.21 11.95 2.61
C GLY A 150 -5.68 12.26 4.00
N GLN A 151 -4.82 13.29 4.16
CA GLN A 151 -4.30 13.75 5.42
C GLN A 151 -4.73 15.20 5.67
N TYR A 152 -5.24 15.47 6.86
CA TYR A 152 -5.77 16.78 7.28
C TYR A 152 -5.18 17.14 8.64
N PRO A 153 -4.14 18.00 8.68
CA PRO A 153 -3.64 18.53 9.93
C PRO A 153 -4.72 19.34 10.66
N VAL A 154 -4.84 19.14 11.95
CA VAL A 154 -5.79 19.87 12.82
C VAL A 154 -5.09 20.32 14.09
N SER A 155 -5.24 21.60 14.43
CA SER A 155 -4.55 22.21 15.55
C SER A 155 -5.48 22.51 16.71
N SER A 156 -6.79 22.66 16.47
CA SER A 156 -7.78 23.01 17.47
C SER A 156 -9.08 22.19 17.32
N ALA A 157 -9.86 22.16 18.39
CA ALA A 157 -11.19 21.53 18.38
C ALA A 157 -12.13 22.20 17.37
N GLU A 158 -12.00 23.52 17.16
CA GLU A 158 -12.78 24.26 16.18
C GLU A 158 -12.46 23.83 14.76
N GLU A 159 -11.18 23.73 14.40
CA GLU A 159 -10.75 23.20 13.09
C GLU A 159 -11.27 21.78 12.88
N LEU A 160 -11.16 20.93 13.90
CA LEU A 160 -11.63 19.55 13.86
C LEU A 160 -13.15 19.47 13.60
N LYS A 161 -13.96 20.27 14.30
CA LYS A 161 -15.42 20.32 14.12
C LYS A 161 -15.84 20.86 12.75
N ASN A 162 -15.08 21.80 12.20
CA ASN A 162 -15.37 22.40 10.89
C ASN A 162 -14.90 21.55 9.71
N LEU A 163 -14.12 20.51 9.96
CA LEU A 163 -13.60 19.64 8.92
C LEU A 163 -14.73 18.77 8.32
N LYS A 164 -14.99 18.96 7.03
CA LYS A 164 -15.98 18.16 6.30
C LYS A 164 -15.34 16.85 5.83
N LEU A 165 -15.56 15.80 6.61
CA LEU A 165 -15.09 14.46 6.28
C LEU A 165 -16.20 13.66 5.57
N ASP A 166 -15.81 12.90 4.56
CA ASP A 166 -16.66 11.83 4.01
C ASP A 166 -16.50 10.60 4.91
N LEU A 167 -17.30 10.52 5.96
CA LEU A 167 -17.20 9.45 6.98
C LEU A 167 -17.45 8.05 6.44
N SER A 168 -17.93 7.91 5.19
CA SER A 168 -18.02 6.59 4.55
C SER A 168 -16.66 5.93 4.30
N ARG A 169 -15.58 6.72 4.32
CA ARG A 169 -14.21 6.24 4.08
C ARG A 169 -13.50 5.70 5.33
N GLY A 170 -14.02 6.02 6.51
CA GLY A 170 -13.32 5.77 7.77
C GLY A 170 -12.04 6.61 7.92
N TYR A 171 -11.77 7.08 9.13
CA TYR A 171 -10.59 7.88 9.44
C TYR A 171 -9.95 7.44 10.75
N ILE A 172 -8.70 7.82 10.92
CA ILE A 172 -8.04 7.85 12.24
C ILE A 172 -7.54 9.27 12.50
N LEU A 173 -7.61 9.68 13.77
CA LEU A 173 -6.89 10.86 14.24
C LEU A 173 -5.62 10.39 14.96
N GLU A 174 -4.48 10.83 14.46
CA GLU A 174 -3.17 10.60 15.05
C GLU A 174 -2.69 11.85 15.78
N LYS A 175 -2.18 11.68 16.99
CA LYS A 175 -1.53 12.79 17.70
C LYS A 175 -0.28 13.23 16.93
N LEU A 176 -0.14 14.53 16.71
CA LEU A 176 1.03 15.08 16.04
C LEU A 176 2.31 14.78 16.83
N VAL A 177 3.29 14.21 16.16
CA VAL A 177 4.63 13.99 16.71
C VAL A 177 5.55 15.07 16.20
N LYS A 178 6.20 15.78 17.12
CA LYS A 178 7.23 16.75 16.77
C LYS A 178 8.52 16.01 16.42
N LEU A 179 8.74 15.81 15.14
CA LEU A 179 9.97 15.17 14.65
C LEU A 179 11.18 16.07 14.92
N LYS A 180 12.25 15.47 15.41
CA LYS A 180 13.53 16.16 15.57
C LYS A 180 14.32 16.13 14.26
N LYS A 181 14.20 15.05 13.49
CA LYS A 181 14.91 14.84 12.24
C LYS A 181 14.20 13.75 11.43
N GLU A 182 14.12 13.92 10.14
CA GLU A 182 13.80 12.87 9.17
C GLU A 182 15.09 12.45 8.48
N ILE A 183 15.23 11.15 8.24
CA ILE A 183 16.36 10.54 7.51
C ILE A 183 15.81 9.51 6.54
N SER A 184 16.37 9.45 5.35
CA SER A 184 16.08 8.45 4.33
C SER A 184 17.37 7.89 3.74
#